data_ebe55d2863e1fcb9bb6a5b24b446ecf8
#
_entry.id   ebe55d2863e1fcb9bb6a5b24b446ecf8
#
_cell.length_a   1.000
_cell.length_b   1.000
_cell.length_c   1.000
_cell.angle_alpha   90.00
_cell.angle_beta   90.00
_cell.angle_gamma   90.00
#
_symmetry.space_group_name_H-M   'P 1'
#
loop_
_entity.id
_entity.type
_entity.pdbx_description
1 polymer ?
#
loop_
_entity_poly.entity_id
_entity_poly.type
_entity_poly.pdbx_seq_one_letter_code
_entity_poly.pdbx_strand_id
1 'polypeptide(L)'
;MTNVLGRISAVRVRTLADGLSGGNDNFLLLRLIAASLVIYGHGPAFTRLKGWPDLFTWLGWGTYSGDLAVDVFFVASGFMIAGSYLRRKHLLDFLWARFIRIYPAYAICIFALAFILGPIYSDLPLDAYYRDHDVIRYVSRNISLSPRLIWTLPGVFGNNRIPYVNGSIWTLPAEVRMYLWVALGGVTGILSWRNGSNLLLAALLIVGLWAPSHLPLVPLAVYVRLAGYFGLGVFCYVNRAWIPVGWPWTTGFALLAWLLHGTMFYPFAFGLALTMFVFAFGYATPWYGFNRLGDYSYGLYLWGFPMQQVVAYHVPSFGPFRNALVAWALALAIAIFSWHAVEKPLLKLKQIPSRVHAKLRLFVQQADS
;
A
#
# COMPACT_ATOMS: atom_id res chain seq x y z
N MET A 1 -20.36 54.75 24.89
CA MET A 1 -20.04 53.33 25.22
C MET A 1 -20.08 52.55 23.95
N THR A 2 -18.93 52.47 23.27
CA THR A 2 -18.75 51.91 21.95
C THR A 2 -18.56 50.37 22.04
N ASN A 3 -19.32 49.67 21.26
CA ASN A 3 -19.29 48.20 21.07
C ASN A 3 -17.88 47.66 20.78
N VAL A 4 -17.24 47.09 21.78
CA VAL A 4 -16.03 46.24 21.66
C VAL A 4 -16.43 44.77 21.87
N LEU A 5 -17.34 44.27 21.06
CA LEU A 5 -17.46 42.83 20.82
C LEU A 5 -16.73 42.55 19.51
N GLY A 6 -15.39 42.45 19.62
CA GLY A 6 -14.51 42.05 18.55
C GLY A 6 -14.97 40.70 17.99
N ARG A 7 -15.14 40.65 16.67
CA ARG A 7 -15.34 39.44 15.88
C ARG A 7 -14.30 38.38 16.30
N ILE A 8 -14.72 37.43 17.10
CA ILE A 8 -14.03 36.13 17.18
C ILE A 8 -14.22 35.56 15.78
N SER A 9 -13.26 35.81 14.88
CA SER A 9 -13.21 35.08 13.61
C SER A 9 -13.10 33.58 13.96
N ALA A 10 -14.20 32.85 13.74
CA ALA A 10 -14.20 31.42 13.94
C ALA A 10 -13.00 30.85 13.16
N VAL A 11 -12.02 30.30 13.87
CA VAL A 11 -10.86 29.68 13.25
C VAL A 11 -11.40 28.54 12.39
N ARG A 12 -11.41 28.74 11.08
CA ARG A 12 -11.91 27.74 10.14
C ARG A 12 -11.01 26.51 10.22
N VAL A 13 -11.56 25.42 10.75
CA VAL A 13 -10.86 24.14 10.81
C VAL A 13 -10.64 23.62 9.38
N ARG A 14 -9.39 23.42 9.00
CA ARG A 14 -9.03 22.86 7.70
C ARG A 14 -9.48 21.40 7.62
N THR A 15 -10.17 21.02 6.54
CA THR A 15 -10.68 19.67 6.30
C THR A 15 -9.86 18.92 5.26
N LEU A 16 -10.12 17.60 5.10
CA LEU A 16 -9.52 16.80 4.02
C LEU A 16 -9.94 17.31 2.63
N ALA A 17 -11.13 17.89 2.48
CA ALA A 17 -11.56 18.50 1.23
C ALA A 17 -10.69 19.73 0.88
N ASP A 18 -10.35 20.55 1.88
CA ASP A 18 -9.44 21.68 1.70
C ASP A 18 -8.02 21.20 1.32
N GLY A 19 -7.57 20.08 1.91
CA GLY A 19 -6.29 19.45 1.55
C GLY A 19 -6.26 19.00 0.08
N LEU A 20 -7.31 18.33 -0.38
CA LEU A 20 -7.44 17.87 -1.77
C LEU A 20 -7.50 19.04 -2.76
N SER A 21 -8.18 20.14 -2.44
CA SER A 21 -8.30 21.31 -3.32
C SER A 21 -7.02 22.12 -3.43
N GLY A 22 -6.13 22.02 -2.43
CA GLY A 22 -4.84 22.71 -2.41
C GLY A 22 -3.80 22.24 -3.44
N GLY A 23 -4.03 21.10 -4.09
CA GLY A 23 -3.20 20.58 -5.18
C GLY A 23 -1.81 20.06 -4.77
N ASN A 24 -1.39 20.27 -3.54
CA ASN A 24 -0.11 19.81 -3.01
C ASN A 24 -0.31 18.79 -1.90
N ASP A 25 0.41 17.69 -1.97
CA ASP A 25 0.43 16.66 -0.94
C ASP A 25 1.81 16.02 -0.79
N ASN A 26 2.02 15.26 0.28
CA ASN A 26 3.25 14.53 0.57
C ASN A 26 3.07 13.00 0.52
N PHE A 27 2.03 12.50 -0.15
CA PHE A 27 1.80 11.06 -0.19
C PHE A 27 2.93 10.27 -0.88
N LEU A 28 3.65 10.86 -1.83
CA LEU A 28 4.84 10.22 -2.41
C LEU A 28 5.94 10.01 -1.38
N LEU A 29 6.25 11.03 -0.59
CA LEU A 29 7.24 10.93 0.49
C LEU A 29 6.77 9.96 1.57
N LEU A 30 5.51 10.05 2.00
CA LEU A 30 4.93 9.13 2.98
C LEU A 30 5.06 7.67 2.55
N ARG A 31 4.75 7.38 1.29
CA ARG A 31 4.86 6.03 0.73
C ARG A 31 6.30 5.55 0.61
N LEU A 32 7.25 6.44 0.29
CA LEU A 32 8.67 6.08 0.28
C LEU A 32 9.17 5.75 1.68
N ILE A 33 8.80 6.55 2.68
CA ILE A 33 9.12 6.28 4.09
C ILE A 33 8.51 4.95 4.52
N ALA A 34 7.24 4.70 4.19
CA ALA A 34 6.58 3.44 4.51
C ALA A 34 7.27 2.23 3.84
N ALA A 35 7.66 2.32 2.56
CA ALA A 35 8.41 1.26 1.89
C ALA A 35 9.78 1.01 2.55
N SER A 36 10.44 2.06 3.01
CA SER A 36 11.71 1.97 3.75
C SER A 36 11.51 1.30 5.12
N LEU A 37 10.42 1.62 5.82
CA LEU A 37 10.05 0.98 7.09
C LEU A 37 9.73 -0.51 6.93
N VAL A 38 9.16 -0.94 5.80
CA VAL A 38 8.98 -2.38 5.50
C VAL A 38 10.33 -3.09 5.47
N ILE A 39 11.33 -2.52 4.78
CA ILE A 39 12.68 -3.10 4.71
C ILE A 39 13.32 -3.13 6.10
N TYR A 40 13.24 -2.05 6.87
CA TYR A 40 13.73 -1.99 8.24
C TYR A 40 13.06 -3.05 9.13
N GLY A 41 11.74 -3.15 9.09
CA GLY A 41 10.96 -4.09 9.90
C GLY A 41 11.24 -5.56 9.58
N HIS A 42 11.63 -5.87 8.35
CA HIS A 42 12.05 -7.23 7.98
C HIS A 42 13.47 -7.57 8.44
N GLY A 43 14.33 -6.59 8.77
CA GLY A 43 15.73 -6.80 9.14
C GLY A 43 15.97 -7.92 10.15
N PRO A 44 15.22 -8.00 11.28
CA PRO A 44 15.36 -9.10 12.26
C PRO A 44 15.13 -10.50 11.68
N ALA A 45 14.33 -10.64 10.61
CA ALA A 45 14.07 -11.93 9.98
C ALA A 45 15.28 -12.49 9.22
N PHE A 46 16.18 -11.63 8.75
CA PHE A 46 17.35 -11.99 7.95
C PHE A 46 18.65 -12.20 8.75
N THR A 47 18.64 -11.90 10.04
CA THR A 47 19.81 -12.06 10.89
C THR A 47 19.65 -13.20 11.89
N ARG A 48 20.77 -13.83 12.25
CA ARG A 48 20.85 -14.79 13.35
C ARG A 48 21.17 -14.10 14.69
N LEU A 49 21.47 -12.81 14.67
CA LEU A 49 21.78 -12.04 15.88
C LEU A 49 20.50 -11.83 16.70
N LYS A 50 20.58 -12.23 17.99
CA LYS A 50 19.51 -12.01 18.97
C LYS A 50 19.63 -10.59 19.54
N GLY A 51 18.50 -10.00 19.96
CA GLY A 51 18.53 -8.81 20.80
C GLY A 51 18.35 -7.47 20.09
N TRP A 52 17.89 -7.45 18.83
CA TRP A 52 17.52 -6.21 18.13
C TRP A 52 16.02 -6.20 17.89
N PRO A 53 15.19 -5.74 18.85
CA PRO A 53 13.78 -5.57 18.60
C PRO A 53 13.56 -4.45 17.58
N ASP A 54 12.51 -4.60 16.80
CA ASP A 54 12.00 -3.49 15.99
C ASP A 54 11.59 -2.32 16.90
N LEU A 55 11.77 -1.09 16.43
CA LEU A 55 11.53 0.13 17.21
C LEU A 55 10.10 0.17 17.80
N PHE A 56 9.07 -0.14 17.01
CA PHE A 56 7.68 -0.04 17.46
C PHE A 56 7.30 -1.20 18.39
N THR A 57 7.90 -2.38 18.18
CA THR A 57 7.82 -3.48 19.13
C THR A 57 8.46 -3.10 20.47
N TRP A 58 9.65 -2.46 20.44
CA TRP A 58 10.33 -1.98 21.63
C TRP A 58 9.54 -0.90 22.37
N LEU A 59 8.87 0.01 21.64
CA LEU A 59 7.99 1.03 22.20
C LEU A 59 6.68 0.47 22.77
N GLY A 60 6.43 -0.84 22.62
CA GLY A 60 5.22 -1.47 23.13
C GLY A 60 3.93 -1.15 22.35
N TRP A 61 4.05 -0.75 21.08
CA TRP A 61 2.88 -0.35 20.28
C TRP A 61 2.03 -1.54 19.80
N GLY A 62 2.41 -2.77 20.14
CA GLY A 62 1.69 -3.98 19.71
C GLY A 62 1.80 -4.29 18.21
N THR A 63 2.72 -3.61 17.51
CA THR A 63 2.99 -3.78 16.08
C THR A 63 4.49 -3.63 15.82
N TYR A 64 4.95 -4.02 14.61
CA TYR A 64 6.31 -3.75 14.15
C TYR A 64 6.31 -2.82 12.93
N SER A 65 7.47 -2.27 12.59
CA SER A 65 7.62 -1.26 11.52
C SER A 65 7.02 -1.70 10.18
N GLY A 66 7.16 -2.98 9.84
CA GLY A 66 6.63 -3.51 8.57
C GLY A 66 5.11 -3.48 8.52
N ASP A 67 4.43 -3.93 9.58
CA ASP A 67 2.97 -3.92 9.67
C ASP A 67 2.43 -2.49 9.71
N LEU A 68 3.04 -1.62 10.51
CA LEU A 68 2.68 -0.21 10.57
C LEU A 68 2.77 0.48 9.19
N ALA A 69 3.85 0.20 8.46
CA ALA A 69 4.05 0.74 7.13
C ALA A 69 2.99 0.25 6.12
N VAL A 70 2.64 -1.03 6.20
CA VAL A 70 1.56 -1.60 5.38
C VAL A 70 0.22 -0.96 5.72
N ASP A 71 -0.09 -0.73 7.00
CA ASP A 71 -1.31 -0.05 7.43
C ASP A 71 -1.40 1.38 6.89
N VAL A 72 -0.28 2.13 6.90
CA VAL A 72 -0.16 3.46 6.24
C VAL A 72 -0.47 3.37 4.75
N PHE A 73 0.08 2.37 4.05
CA PHE A 73 -0.23 2.16 2.63
C PHE A 73 -1.72 1.92 2.40
N PHE A 74 -2.37 1.10 3.22
CA PHE A 74 -3.78 0.76 3.04
C PHE A 74 -4.72 1.93 3.34
N VAL A 75 -4.44 2.75 4.37
CA VAL A 75 -5.18 4.01 4.62
C VAL A 75 -5.05 4.96 3.42
N ALA A 76 -3.82 5.25 3.00
CA ALA A 76 -3.58 6.13 1.87
C ALA A 76 -4.20 5.59 0.57
N SER A 77 -4.09 4.28 0.32
CA SER A 77 -4.67 3.60 -0.84
C SER A 77 -6.19 3.72 -0.83
N GLY A 78 -6.88 3.39 0.28
CA GLY A 78 -8.33 3.48 0.37
C GLY A 78 -8.86 4.87 0.01
N PHE A 79 -8.22 5.92 0.53
CA PHE A 79 -8.56 7.30 0.24
C PHE A 79 -8.34 7.66 -1.25
N MET A 80 -7.16 7.38 -1.78
CA MET A 80 -6.82 7.71 -3.16
C MET A 80 -7.64 6.91 -4.19
N ILE A 81 -7.94 5.65 -3.89
CA ILE A 81 -8.66 4.74 -4.78
C ILE A 81 -10.16 5.10 -4.85
N ALA A 82 -10.79 5.39 -3.70
CA ALA A 82 -12.16 5.91 -3.68
C ALA A 82 -12.26 7.21 -4.50
N GLY A 83 -11.32 8.13 -4.28
CA GLY A 83 -11.24 9.37 -5.06
C GLY A 83 -11.00 9.15 -6.55
N SER A 84 -10.18 8.16 -6.90
CA SER A 84 -9.89 7.82 -8.30
C SER A 84 -11.15 7.32 -9.02
N TYR A 85 -11.97 6.49 -8.38
CA TYR A 85 -13.23 6.00 -8.97
C TYR A 85 -14.24 7.14 -9.10
N LEU A 86 -14.49 7.88 -8.03
CA LEU A 86 -15.51 8.93 -8.01
C LEU A 86 -15.24 10.08 -9.00
N ARG A 87 -13.97 10.34 -9.32
CA ARG A 87 -13.61 11.32 -10.36
C ARG A 87 -13.80 10.78 -11.78
N ARG A 88 -13.55 9.49 -12.01
CA ARG A 88 -13.65 8.89 -13.36
C ARG A 88 -15.06 8.43 -13.69
N LYS A 89 -15.78 7.86 -12.71
CA LYS A 89 -17.13 7.26 -12.83
C LYS A 89 -17.26 6.24 -13.96
N HIS A 90 -16.15 5.64 -14.38
CA HIS A 90 -16.11 4.66 -15.47
C HIS A 90 -15.26 3.45 -15.04
N LEU A 91 -15.90 2.26 -15.02
CA LEU A 91 -15.31 1.04 -14.49
C LEU A 91 -14.01 0.64 -15.22
N LEU A 92 -14.06 0.59 -16.56
CA LEU A 92 -12.90 0.15 -17.34
C LEU A 92 -11.71 1.10 -17.19
N ASP A 93 -11.93 2.42 -17.18
CA ASP A 93 -10.87 3.41 -16.96
C ASP A 93 -10.25 3.27 -15.56
N PHE A 94 -11.09 2.96 -14.58
CA PHE A 94 -10.63 2.74 -13.22
C PHE A 94 -9.77 1.47 -13.12
N LEU A 95 -10.29 0.32 -13.57
CA LEU A 95 -9.58 -0.95 -13.51
C LEU A 95 -8.29 -0.93 -14.33
N TRP A 96 -8.32 -0.37 -15.53
CA TRP A 96 -7.15 -0.20 -16.38
C TRP A 96 -6.06 0.63 -15.71
N ALA A 97 -6.44 1.77 -15.12
CA ALA A 97 -5.47 2.62 -14.42
C ALA A 97 -4.83 1.91 -13.20
N ARG A 98 -5.53 0.99 -12.54
CA ARG A 98 -5.00 0.16 -11.44
C ARG A 98 -4.12 -0.95 -11.98
N PHE A 99 -4.56 -1.63 -13.02
CA PHE A 99 -3.76 -2.66 -13.71
C PHE A 99 -2.39 -2.12 -14.14
N ILE A 100 -2.38 -1.03 -14.89
CA ILE A 100 -1.13 -0.39 -15.36
C ILE A 100 -0.22 0.05 -14.21
N ARG A 101 -0.80 0.42 -13.06
CA ARG A 101 -0.04 0.89 -11.91
C ARG A 101 0.67 -0.23 -11.16
N ILE A 102 0.06 -1.42 -11.07
CA ILE A 102 0.56 -2.52 -10.22
C ILE A 102 1.18 -3.62 -11.08
N TYR A 103 0.42 -4.13 -12.02
CA TYR A 103 0.69 -5.42 -12.63
C TYR A 103 1.99 -5.51 -13.44
N PRO A 104 2.39 -4.53 -14.28
CA PRO A 104 3.57 -4.67 -15.10
C PRO A 104 4.87 -4.79 -14.29
N ALA A 105 5.09 -3.89 -13.33
CA ALA A 105 6.29 -3.93 -12.49
C ALA A 105 6.29 -5.17 -11.58
N TYR A 106 5.12 -5.58 -11.08
CA TYR A 106 4.96 -6.82 -10.33
C TYR A 106 5.32 -8.05 -11.16
N ALA A 107 4.78 -8.17 -12.37
CA ALA A 107 5.07 -9.28 -13.27
C ALA A 107 6.57 -9.36 -13.60
N ILE A 108 7.18 -8.23 -13.94
CA ILE A 108 8.64 -8.15 -14.19
C ILE A 108 9.42 -8.61 -12.96
N CYS A 109 9.02 -8.21 -11.76
CA CYS A 109 9.65 -8.66 -10.52
C CYS A 109 9.56 -10.19 -10.38
N ILE A 110 8.35 -10.79 -10.54
CA ILE A 110 8.16 -12.24 -10.44
C ILE A 110 9.01 -13.00 -11.47
N PHE A 111 9.02 -12.54 -12.73
CA PHE A 111 9.84 -13.17 -13.78
C PHE A 111 11.34 -13.01 -13.50
N ALA A 112 11.80 -11.84 -13.07
CA ALA A 112 13.20 -11.62 -12.74
C ALA A 112 13.65 -12.45 -11.53
N LEU A 113 12.78 -12.61 -10.52
CA LEU A 113 13.07 -13.49 -9.39
C LEU A 113 13.19 -14.95 -9.81
N ALA A 114 12.32 -15.43 -10.69
CA ALA A 114 12.32 -16.82 -11.13
C ALA A 114 13.44 -17.14 -12.13
N PHE A 115 13.72 -16.25 -13.09
CA PHE A 115 14.57 -16.56 -14.24
C PHE A 115 15.94 -15.85 -14.24
N ILE A 116 16.14 -14.85 -13.38
CA ILE A 116 17.44 -14.17 -13.25
C ILE A 116 18.01 -14.41 -11.87
N LEU A 117 17.34 -14.00 -10.80
CA LEU A 117 17.86 -14.11 -9.44
C LEU A 117 17.86 -15.58 -8.98
N GLY A 118 16.80 -16.35 -9.25
CA GLY A 118 16.69 -17.73 -8.83
C GLY A 118 17.86 -18.62 -9.26
N PRO A 119 18.21 -18.72 -10.56
CA PRO A 119 19.34 -19.54 -11.00
C PRO A 119 20.71 -19.06 -10.50
N ILE A 120 20.87 -17.77 -10.15
CA ILE A 120 22.12 -17.24 -9.58
C ILE A 120 22.30 -17.70 -8.12
N TYR A 121 21.22 -17.84 -7.36
CA TYR A 121 21.25 -18.14 -5.93
C TYR A 121 20.71 -19.53 -5.58
N SER A 122 20.46 -20.37 -6.57
CA SER A 122 20.08 -21.77 -6.38
C SER A 122 21.30 -22.66 -6.19
N ASP A 123 21.21 -23.61 -5.27
CA ASP A 123 22.21 -24.67 -5.08
C ASP A 123 22.12 -25.78 -6.15
N LEU A 124 21.10 -25.71 -7.04
CA LEU A 124 20.91 -26.67 -8.12
C LEU A 124 21.72 -26.30 -9.36
N PRO A 125 22.18 -27.29 -10.15
CA PRO A 125 22.68 -27.05 -11.51
C PRO A 125 21.61 -26.34 -12.37
N LEU A 126 22.04 -25.48 -13.30
CA LEU A 126 21.14 -24.65 -14.10
C LEU A 126 20.08 -25.47 -14.86
N ASP A 127 20.46 -26.60 -15.44
CA ASP A 127 19.55 -27.47 -16.16
C ASP A 127 18.52 -28.14 -15.25
N ALA A 128 18.91 -28.54 -14.03
CA ALA A 128 18.01 -29.06 -13.01
C ALA A 128 17.06 -27.98 -12.50
N TYR A 129 17.55 -26.76 -12.26
CA TYR A 129 16.73 -25.64 -11.83
C TYR A 129 15.63 -25.32 -12.86
N TYR A 130 15.96 -25.17 -14.14
CA TYR A 130 14.98 -24.80 -15.16
C TYR A 130 14.02 -25.94 -15.55
N ARG A 131 14.37 -27.21 -15.28
CA ARG A 131 13.47 -28.35 -15.44
C ARG A 131 12.55 -28.59 -14.26
N ASP A 132 12.80 -27.92 -13.12
CA ASP A 132 11.97 -28.08 -11.94
C ASP A 132 10.60 -27.41 -12.12
N HIS A 133 9.55 -28.20 -11.94
CA HIS A 133 8.16 -27.74 -12.06
C HIS A 133 7.81 -26.62 -11.10
N ASP A 134 8.48 -26.54 -9.96
CA ASP A 134 8.19 -25.49 -8.94
C ASP A 134 8.65 -24.11 -9.39
N VAL A 135 9.56 -23.97 -10.35
CA VAL A 135 9.89 -22.67 -10.98
C VAL A 135 8.68 -22.12 -11.75
N ILE A 136 8.08 -22.92 -12.61
CA ILE A 136 6.88 -22.51 -13.37
C ILE A 136 5.67 -22.34 -12.45
N ARG A 137 5.55 -23.19 -11.44
CA ARG A 137 4.50 -23.10 -10.42
C ARG A 137 4.61 -21.80 -9.60
N TYR A 138 5.84 -21.39 -9.22
CA TYR A 138 6.10 -20.10 -8.57
C TYR A 138 5.61 -18.93 -9.43
N VAL A 139 5.99 -18.91 -10.72
CA VAL A 139 5.56 -17.85 -11.64
C VAL A 139 4.04 -17.85 -11.80
N SER A 140 3.44 -18.97 -12.20
CA SER A 140 2.01 -19.03 -12.52
C SER A 140 1.13 -18.69 -11.32
N ARG A 141 1.49 -19.18 -10.14
CA ARG A 141 0.73 -18.91 -8.91
C ARG A 141 0.86 -17.48 -8.44
N ASN A 142 2.07 -16.92 -8.46
CA ASN A 142 2.28 -15.55 -7.99
C ASN A 142 1.73 -14.54 -8.99
N ILE A 143 1.99 -14.68 -10.29
CA ILE A 143 1.51 -13.73 -11.30
C ILE A 143 -0.04 -13.62 -11.33
N SER A 144 -0.75 -14.68 -10.91
CA SER A 144 -2.22 -14.67 -10.82
C SER A 144 -2.75 -13.85 -9.64
N LEU A 145 -1.91 -13.26 -8.79
CA LEU A 145 -2.28 -12.55 -7.55
C LEU A 145 -3.19 -13.41 -6.65
N SER A 146 -2.90 -14.72 -6.62
CA SER A 146 -3.57 -15.67 -5.73
C SER A 146 -3.30 -15.30 -4.26
N PRO A 147 -4.27 -15.44 -3.34
CA PRO A 147 -4.00 -15.27 -1.92
C PRO A 147 -3.08 -16.35 -1.33
N ARG A 148 -2.93 -17.47 -2.05
CA ARG A 148 -2.01 -18.57 -1.70
C ARG A 148 -0.75 -18.46 -2.54
N LEU A 149 0.13 -17.54 -2.19
CA LEU A 149 1.43 -17.32 -2.84
C LEU A 149 2.40 -18.46 -2.57
N ILE A 150 3.36 -18.63 -3.48
CA ILE A 150 4.52 -19.50 -3.29
C ILE A 150 5.72 -18.62 -2.95
N TRP A 151 6.41 -18.96 -1.87
CA TRP A 151 7.46 -18.12 -1.28
C TRP A 151 8.86 -18.53 -1.71
N THR A 152 9.04 -19.79 -2.08
CA THR A 152 10.33 -20.40 -2.34
C THR A 152 10.49 -20.77 -3.81
N LEU A 153 11.73 -20.78 -4.26
CA LEU A 153 12.18 -21.37 -5.52
C LEU A 153 13.16 -22.52 -5.23
N PRO A 154 13.27 -23.53 -6.08
CA PRO A 154 14.11 -24.69 -5.84
C PRO A 154 15.57 -24.31 -5.55
N GLY A 155 16.09 -24.71 -4.40
CA GLY A 155 17.47 -24.47 -3.96
C GLY A 155 17.84 -23.00 -3.68
N VAL A 156 16.93 -22.05 -3.85
CA VAL A 156 17.24 -20.62 -3.72
C VAL A 156 17.27 -20.19 -2.25
N PHE A 157 18.38 -19.57 -1.83
CA PHE A 157 18.59 -19.09 -0.46
C PHE A 157 18.44 -20.16 0.63
N GLY A 158 18.70 -21.45 0.31
CA GLY A 158 18.54 -22.56 1.25
C GLY A 158 19.33 -22.39 2.55
N ASN A 159 20.49 -21.73 2.48
CA ASN A 159 21.37 -21.46 3.63
C ASN A 159 21.00 -20.19 4.42
N ASN A 160 20.09 -19.35 3.94
CA ASN A 160 19.61 -18.19 4.65
C ASN A 160 18.69 -18.61 5.82
N ARG A 161 18.47 -17.71 6.77
CA ARG A 161 17.58 -17.99 7.92
C ARG A 161 16.15 -18.35 7.50
N ILE A 162 15.65 -17.75 6.44
CA ILE A 162 14.37 -18.04 5.80
C ILE A 162 14.60 -18.18 4.30
N PRO A 163 14.12 -19.26 3.64
CA PRO A 163 14.35 -19.48 2.22
C PRO A 163 13.32 -18.78 1.31
N TYR A 164 12.64 -17.73 1.79
CA TYR A 164 11.67 -17.03 0.98
C TYR A 164 12.35 -16.11 -0.01
N VAL A 165 11.97 -16.19 -1.27
CA VAL A 165 12.53 -15.32 -2.32
C VAL A 165 11.99 -13.90 -2.21
N ASN A 166 10.69 -13.76 -1.94
CA ASN A 166 10.07 -12.46 -1.71
C ASN A 166 8.86 -12.57 -0.78
N GLY A 167 9.05 -12.20 0.48
CA GLY A 167 7.99 -12.20 1.48
C GLY A 167 7.12 -10.93 1.47
N SER A 168 7.52 -9.84 0.76
CA SER A 168 6.76 -8.57 0.81
C SER A 168 5.49 -8.59 -0.04
N ILE A 169 5.41 -9.45 -1.06
CA ILE A 169 4.33 -9.42 -2.06
C ILE A 169 2.96 -9.88 -1.55
N TRP A 170 2.86 -10.37 -0.30
CA TRP A 170 1.62 -10.93 0.25
C TRP A 170 0.45 -9.95 0.32
N THR A 171 0.73 -8.65 0.36
CA THR A 171 -0.31 -7.61 0.46
C THR A 171 -0.96 -7.28 -0.89
N LEU A 172 -0.27 -7.55 -2.02
CA LEU A 172 -0.77 -7.18 -3.35
C LEU A 172 -2.06 -7.91 -3.74
N PRO A 173 -2.23 -9.21 -3.44
CA PRO A 173 -3.52 -9.85 -3.63
C PRO A 173 -4.65 -9.23 -2.81
N ALA A 174 -4.37 -8.74 -1.58
CA ALA A 174 -5.34 -8.02 -0.77
C ALA A 174 -5.69 -6.66 -1.40
N GLU A 175 -4.68 -5.90 -1.80
CA GLU A 175 -4.86 -4.58 -2.43
C GLU A 175 -5.75 -4.64 -3.67
N VAL A 176 -5.50 -5.59 -4.57
CA VAL A 176 -6.33 -5.77 -5.78
C VAL A 176 -7.78 -6.11 -5.43
N ARG A 177 -8.01 -6.95 -4.41
CA ARG A 177 -9.38 -7.27 -3.94
C ARG A 177 -10.11 -6.05 -3.38
N MET A 178 -9.39 -5.19 -2.67
CA MET A 178 -9.96 -3.93 -2.17
C MET A 178 -10.30 -2.95 -3.29
N TYR A 179 -9.55 -2.98 -4.39
CA TYR A 179 -9.92 -2.22 -5.60
C TYR A 179 -11.22 -2.74 -6.22
N LEU A 180 -11.45 -4.05 -6.19
CA LEU A 180 -12.73 -4.62 -6.63
C LEU A 180 -13.89 -4.19 -5.74
N TRP A 181 -13.71 -4.08 -4.43
CA TRP A 181 -14.75 -3.53 -3.54
C TRP A 181 -15.12 -2.09 -3.89
N VAL A 182 -14.11 -1.23 -4.14
CA VAL A 182 -14.35 0.15 -4.58
C VAL A 182 -15.04 0.17 -5.95
N ALA A 183 -14.63 -0.70 -6.87
CA ALA A 183 -15.28 -0.83 -8.18
C ALA A 183 -16.76 -1.23 -8.05
N LEU A 184 -17.08 -2.24 -7.24
CA LEU A 184 -18.43 -2.70 -6.96
C LEU A 184 -19.27 -1.60 -6.31
N GLY A 185 -18.77 -0.97 -5.24
CA GLY A 185 -19.46 0.15 -4.59
C GLY A 185 -19.66 1.36 -5.51
N GLY A 186 -18.76 1.52 -6.47
CA GLY A 186 -18.85 2.56 -7.48
C GLY A 186 -19.88 2.27 -8.57
N VAL A 187 -19.91 1.04 -9.11
CA VAL A 187 -20.88 0.62 -10.14
C VAL A 187 -22.31 0.62 -9.59
N THR A 188 -22.50 0.18 -8.34
CA THR A 188 -23.80 0.20 -7.66
C THR A 188 -24.23 1.61 -7.25
N GLY A 189 -23.38 2.62 -7.38
CA GLY A 189 -23.66 4.00 -6.95
C GLY A 189 -23.56 4.23 -5.44
N ILE A 190 -23.41 3.18 -4.63
CA ILE A 190 -23.30 3.28 -3.16
C ILE A 190 -22.16 4.21 -2.76
N LEU A 191 -21.02 4.11 -3.44
CA LEU A 191 -19.84 4.95 -3.14
C LEU A 191 -20.08 6.45 -3.35
N SER A 192 -21.05 6.82 -4.20
CA SER A 192 -21.44 8.21 -4.44
C SER A 192 -22.46 8.72 -3.40
N TRP A 193 -23.12 7.82 -2.67
CA TRP A 193 -24.08 8.13 -1.63
C TRP A 193 -23.43 7.99 -0.24
N ARG A 194 -23.15 9.15 0.39
CA ARG A 194 -22.40 9.22 1.66
C ARG A 194 -22.95 8.29 2.74
N ASN A 195 -24.25 8.35 3.01
CA ASN A 195 -24.84 7.55 4.08
C ASN A 195 -24.84 6.06 3.74
N GLY A 196 -25.10 5.68 2.47
CA GLY A 196 -24.99 4.30 2.01
C GLY A 196 -23.56 3.76 2.11
N SER A 197 -22.57 4.55 1.74
CA SER A 197 -21.15 4.19 1.95
C SER A 197 -20.82 3.97 3.42
N ASN A 198 -21.26 4.86 4.31
CA ASN A 198 -21.01 4.75 5.75
C ASN A 198 -21.69 3.52 6.35
N LEU A 199 -22.94 3.23 5.95
CA LEU A 199 -23.65 2.02 6.38
C LEU A 199 -22.95 0.75 5.88
N LEU A 200 -22.53 0.72 4.62
CA LEU A 200 -21.80 -0.43 4.08
C LEU A 200 -20.47 -0.65 4.79
N LEU A 201 -19.69 0.43 5.02
CA LEU A 201 -18.41 0.33 5.75
C LEU A 201 -18.62 -0.12 7.19
N ALA A 202 -19.65 0.37 7.88
CA ALA A 202 -20.02 -0.10 9.22
C ALA A 202 -20.42 -1.57 9.21
N ALA A 203 -21.23 -2.02 8.26
CA ALA A 203 -21.60 -3.43 8.12
C ALA A 203 -20.40 -4.33 7.85
N LEU A 204 -19.49 -3.93 6.95
CA LEU A 204 -18.25 -4.66 6.67
C LEU A 204 -17.33 -4.72 7.90
N LEU A 205 -17.24 -3.64 8.69
CA LEU A 205 -16.48 -3.62 9.94
C LEU A 205 -17.09 -4.59 10.96
N ILE A 206 -18.40 -4.58 11.13
CA ILE A 206 -19.11 -5.50 12.03
C ILE A 206 -18.88 -6.96 11.62
N VAL A 207 -19.04 -7.27 10.32
CA VAL A 207 -18.76 -8.62 9.81
C VAL A 207 -17.29 -8.98 10.01
N GLY A 208 -16.36 -8.05 9.78
CA GLY A 208 -14.93 -8.28 10.00
C GLY A 208 -14.57 -8.61 11.45
N LEU A 209 -15.28 -8.02 12.41
CA LEU A 209 -15.06 -8.25 13.85
C LEU A 209 -15.65 -9.57 14.35
N TRP A 210 -16.87 -9.92 13.93
CA TRP A 210 -17.59 -11.06 14.47
C TRP A 210 -17.61 -12.29 13.58
N ALA A 211 -17.51 -12.12 12.26
CA ALA A 211 -17.59 -13.20 11.28
C ALA A 211 -16.61 -12.99 10.11
N PRO A 212 -15.29 -12.86 10.37
CA PRO A 212 -14.29 -12.46 9.34
C PRO A 212 -14.27 -13.39 8.12
N SER A 213 -14.61 -14.67 8.28
CA SER A 213 -14.68 -15.62 7.18
C SER A 213 -15.80 -15.34 6.17
N HIS A 214 -16.77 -14.49 6.52
CA HIS A 214 -17.89 -14.10 5.65
C HIS A 214 -17.63 -12.79 4.91
N LEU A 215 -16.47 -12.14 5.13
CA LEU A 215 -16.11 -10.95 4.35
C LEU A 215 -15.86 -11.33 2.89
N PRO A 216 -16.64 -10.78 1.93
CA PRO A 216 -16.45 -11.11 0.52
C PRO A 216 -15.07 -10.63 0.05
N LEU A 217 -14.40 -11.43 -0.78
CA LEU A 217 -13.06 -11.16 -1.31
C LEU A 217 -11.93 -11.07 -0.26
N VAL A 218 -12.17 -11.49 0.99
CA VAL A 218 -11.16 -11.52 2.06
C VAL A 218 -10.91 -12.97 2.50
N PRO A 219 -10.15 -13.77 1.71
CA PRO A 219 -9.99 -15.20 1.93
C PRO A 219 -9.04 -15.57 3.08
N LEU A 220 -8.30 -14.60 3.62
CA LEU A 220 -7.31 -14.80 4.69
C LEU A 220 -7.59 -13.86 5.86
N ALA A 221 -7.52 -14.38 7.09
CA ALA A 221 -7.76 -13.58 8.29
C ALA A 221 -6.85 -12.36 8.40
N VAL A 222 -5.58 -12.46 7.95
CA VAL A 222 -4.64 -11.34 7.93
C VAL A 222 -5.11 -10.17 7.05
N TYR A 223 -5.94 -10.44 6.04
CA TYR A 223 -6.49 -9.38 5.18
C TYR A 223 -7.60 -8.57 5.84
N VAL A 224 -8.21 -9.07 6.93
CA VAL A 224 -9.26 -8.33 7.66
C VAL A 224 -8.71 -7.02 8.22
N ARG A 225 -7.51 -7.05 8.82
CA ARG A 225 -6.82 -5.84 9.28
C ARG A 225 -6.60 -4.85 8.14
N LEU A 226 -6.09 -5.32 7.01
CA LEU A 226 -5.83 -4.49 5.84
C LEU A 226 -7.13 -3.89 5.27
N ALA A 227 -8.22 -4.67 5.24
CA ALA A 227 -9.54 -4.20 4.84
C ALA A 227 -10.06 -3.10 5.77
N GLY A 228 -9.80 -3.21 7.08
CA GLY A 228 -10.13 -2.18 8.06
C GLY A 228 -9.41 -0.85 7.77
N TYR A 229 -8.10 -0.86 7.59
CA TYR A 229 -7.33 0.36 7.27
C TYR A 229 -7.69 0.95 5.91
N PHE A 230 -7.88 0.10 4.90
CA PHE A 230 -8.38 0.55 3.60
C PHE A 230 -9.77 1.17 3.71
N GLY A 231 -10.67 0.54 4.46
CA GLY A 231 -12.03 1.04 4.74
C GLY A 231 -12.00 2.41 5.44
N LEU A 232 -11.10 2.62 6.42
CA LEU A 232 -10.86 3.94 7.05
C LEU A 232 -10.45 4.98 6.01
N GLY A 233 -9.58 4.63 5.08
CA GLY A 233 -9.21 5.51 3.96
C GLY A 233 -10.40 5.87 3.07
N VAL A 234 -11.23 4.89 2.70
CA VAL A 234 -12.48 5.11 1.93
C VAL A 234 -13.45 6.00 2.71
N PHE A 235 -13.66 5.72 4.01
CA PHE A 235 -14.48 6.52 4.90
C PHE A 235 -14.03 7.98 4.93
N CYS A 236 -12.73 8.20 5.06
CA CYS A 236 -12.15 9.54 5.06
C CYS A 236 -12.40 10.27 3.73
N TYR A 237 -12.33 9.59 2.59
CA TYR A 237 -12.63 10.22 1.31
C TYR A 237 -14.11 10.59 1.15
N VAL A 238 -15.01 9.69 1.51
CA VAL A 238 -16.46 9.92 1.43
C VAL A 238 -16.89 11.07 2.35
N ASN A 239 -16.28 11.17 3.53
CA ASN A 239 -16.58 12.18 4.55
C ASN A 239 -15.60 13.36 4.57
N ARG A 240 -14.81 13.56 3.52
CA ARG A 240 -13.69 14.53 3.47
C ARG A 240 -14.04 15.97 3.81
N ALA A 241 -15.29 16.37 3.60
CA ALA A 241 -15.78 17.71 3.94
C ALA A 241 -15.94 17.94 5.46
N TRP A 242 -15.99 16.86 6.23
CA TRP A 242 -16.27 16.88 7.66
C TRP A 242 -15.07 16.47 8.54
N ILE A 243 -14.11 15.77 7.95
CA ILE A 243 -12.96 15.25 8.69
C ILE A 243 -11.89 16.33 8.72
N PRO A 244 -11.49 16.78 9.92
CA PRO A 244 -10.44 17.77 10.08
C PRO A 244 -9.08 17.19 9.75
N VAL A 245 -8.15 18.02 9.28
CA VAL A 245 -6.77 17.65 9.00
C VAL A 245 -5.79 18.57 9.72
N GLY A 246 -4.75 17.98 10.29
CA GLY A 246 -3.67 18.71 10.95
C GLY A 246 -3.12 17.98 12.18
N TRP A 247 -1.93 18.40 12.60
CA TRP A 247 -1.21 17.79 13.71
C TRP A 247 -1.94 17.80 15.06
N PRO A 248 -2.73 18.83 15.43
CA PRO A 248 -3.49 18.80 16.69
C PRO A 248 -4.45 17.59 16.78
N TRP A 249 -5.10 17.24 15.68
CA TRP A 249 -6.01 16.08 15.64
C TRP A 249 -5.24 14.76 15.74
N THR A 250 -4.10 14.67 15.07
CA THR A 250 -3.19 13.51 15.21
C THR A 250 -2.76 13.33 16.65
N THR A 251 -2.32 14.40 17.31
CA THR A 251 -1.90 14.38 18.73
C THR A 251 -3.06 13.97 19.63
N GLY A 252 -4.28 14.51 19.42
CA GLY A 252 -5.46 14.14 20.22
C GLY A 252 -5.79 12.64 20.13
N PHE A 253 -5.80 12.06 18.90
CA PHE A 253 -6.04 10.63 18.74
C PHE A 253 -4.86 9.77 19.21
N ALA A 254 -3.62 10.25 19.13
CA ALA A 254 -2.45 9.57 19.68
C ALA A 254 -2.52 9.50 21.22
N LEU A 255 -2.93 10.59 21.88
CA LEU A 255 -3.18 10.62 23.33
C LEU A 255 -4.32 9.67 23.71
N LEU A 256 -5.40 9.63 22.93
CA LEU A 256 -6.50 8.67 23.16
C LEU A 256 -6.00 7.23 23.03
N ALA A 257 -5.19 6.91 22.03
CA ALA A 257 -4.59 5.60 21.86
C ALA A 257 -3.67 5.25 23.05
N TRP A 258 -2.87 6.22 23.50
CA TRP A 258 -2.01 6.02 24.68
C TRP A 258 -2.83 5.76 25.95
N LEU A 259 -3.91 6.50 26.21
CA LEU A 259 -4.80 6.29 27.36
C LEU A 259 -5.51 4.94 27.33
N LEU A 260 -5.83 4.43 26.14
CA LEU A 260 -6.49 3.15 25.95
C LEU A 260 -5.51 1.99 25.80
N HIS A 261 -4.19 2.24 25.94
CA HIS A 261 -3.16 1.19 25.81
C HIS A 261 -3.42 0.06 26.81
N GLY A 262 -3.29 -1.18 26.33
CA GLY A 262 -3.60 -2.38 27.14
C GLY A 262 -5.08 -2.73 27.26
N THR A 263 -6.00 -1.92 26.72
CA THR A 263 -7.43 -2.24 26.65
C THR A 263 -7.82 -2.84 25.29
N MET A 264 -9.00 -3.46 25.21
CA MET A 264 -9.56 -3.97 23.95
C MET A 264 -9.86 -2.86 22.91
N PHE A 265 -9.92 -1.59 23.32
CA PHE A 265 -10.18 -0.45 22.45
C PHE A 265 -8.91 0.14 21.82
N TYR A 266 -7.73 -0.24 22.32
CA TYR A 266 -6.46 0.27 21.83
C TYR A 266 -6.28 0.13 20.31
N PRO A 267 -6.56 -1.03 19.66
CA PRO A 267 -6.37 -1.16 18.22
C PRO A 267 -7.21 -0.18 17.40
N PHE A 268 -8.41 0.16 17.86
CA PHE A 268 -9.29 1.12 17.19
C PHE A 268 -8.77 2.55 17.34
N ALA A 269 -8.39 2.94 18.57
CA ALA A 269 -7.82 4.26 18.83
C ALA A 269 -6.49 4.45 18.09
N PHE A 270 -5.65 3.43 18.05
CA PHE A 270 -4.41 3.41 17.29
C PHE A 270 -4.66 3.55 15.78
N GLY A 271 -5.62 2.81 15.23
CA GLY A 271 -6.01 2.91 13.83
C GLY A 271 -6.51 4.32 13.44
N LEU A 272 -7.27 4.96 14.32
CA LEU A 272 -7.69 6.36 14.12
C LEU A 272 -6.51 7.33 14.20
N ALA A 273 -5.62 7.17 15.18
CA ALA A 273 -4.41 7.97 15.32
C ALA A 273 -3.52 7.86 14.09
N LEU A 274 -3.28 6.63 13.60
CA LEU A 274 -2.52 6.38 12.38
C LEU A 274 -3.18 7.00 11.15
N THR A 275 -4.51 6.91 11.05
CA THR A 275 -5.27 7.51 9.95
C THR A 275 -5.11 9.04 9.95
N MET A 276 -5.24 9.69 11.11
CA MET A 276 -5.02 11.13 11.24
C MET A 276 -3.58 11.53 10.94
N PHE A 277 -2.60 10.72 11.36
CA PHE A 277 -1.20 10.92 11.02
C PHE A 277 -0.96 10.90 9.50
N VAL A 278 -1.51 9.90 8.79
CA VAL A 278 -1.38 9.78 7.33
C VAL A 278 -1.86 11.06 6.62
N PHE A 279 -2.99 11.62 7.05
CA PHE A 279 -3.53 12.82 6.42
C PHE A 279 -2.86 14.11 6.90
N ALA A 280 -2.44 14.20 8.16
CA ALA A 280 -1.67 15.34 8.64
C ALA A 280 -0.31 15.41 7.93
N PHE A 281 0.39 14.26 7.79
CA PHE A 281 1.63 14.18 7.01
C PHE A 281 1.39 14.53 5.55
N GLY A 282 0.32 13.99 4.95
CA GLY A 282 -0.02 14.22 3.54
C GLY A 282 -0.32 15.69 3.23
N TYR A 283 -1.09 16.37 4.07
CA TYR A 283 -1.64 17.70 3.74
C TYR A 283 -1.16 18.84 4.62
N ALA A 284 -0.62 18.57 5.82
CA ALA A 284 -0.20 19.60 6.77
C ALA A 284 1.33 19.72 6.93
N THR A 285 2.11 18.96 6.16
CA THR A 285 3.58 19.01 6.14
C THR A 285 4.06 19.72 4.88
N PRO A 286 4.97 20.71 4.94
CA PRO A 286 5.32 21.55 3.79
C PRO A 286 6.49 20.99 2.94
N TRP A 287 6.61 19.68 2.78
CA TRP A 287 7.75 19.03 2.08
C TRP A 287 7.44 18.64 0.63
N TYR A 288 6.68 19.47 -0.08
CA TYR A 288 6.15 19.17 -1.41
C TYR A 288 7.20 19.02 -2.53
N GLY A 289 8.43 19.46 -2.29
CA GLY A 289 9.53 19.36 -3.27
C GLY A 289 9.86 17.93 -3.68
N PHE A 290 9.56 16.95 -2.83
CA PHE A 290 9.79 15.52 -3.07
C PHE A 290 8.99 14.97 -4.25
N ASN A 291 7.83 15.55 -4.55
CA ASN A 291 6.97 15.14 -5.67
C ASN A 291 7.60 15.27 -7.05
N ARG A 292 8.74 15.99 -7.16
CA ARG A 292 9.49 16.15 -8.42
C ARG A 292 10.33 14.93 -8.79
N LEU A 293 10.69 14.07 -7.81
CA LEU A 293 11.63 12.97 -8.03
C LEU A 293 11.00 11.78 -8.76
N GLY A 294 9.78 11.40 -8.43
CA GLY A 294 9.12 10.21 -8.96
C GLY A 294 8.65 9.26 -7.86
N ASP A 295 7.78 8.32 -8.18
CA ASP A 295 7.21 7.37 -7.23
C ASP A 295 8.03 6.08 -7.18
N TYR A 296 9.15 6.10 -6.47
CA TYR A 296 10.02 4.93 -6.30
C TYR A 296 9.50 3.94 -5.23
N SER A 297 8.47 4.31 -4.48
CA SER A 297 8.00 3.52 -3.34
C SER A 297 7.53 2.11 -3.71
N TYR A 298 6.92 1.96 -4.89
CA TYR A 298 6.42 0.66 -5.33
C TYR A 298 7.56 -0.29 -5.72
N GLY A 299 8.53 0.19 -6.51
CA GLY A 299 9.72 -0.59 -6.83
C GLY A 299 10.52 -0.94 -5.58
N LEU A 300 10.68 0.00 -4.64
CA LEU A 300 11.37 -0.23 -3.36
C LEU A 300 10.65 -1.33 -2.53
N TYR A 301 9.33 -1.32 -2.50
CA TYR A 301 8.53 -2.34 -1.84
C TYR A 301 8.70 -3.72 -2.47
N LEU A 302 8.69 -3.80 -3.81
CA LEU A 302 8.84 -5.07 -4.54
C LEU A 302 10.23 -5.70 -4.37
N TRP A 303 11.29 -4.89 -4.36
CA TRP A 303 12.67 -5.36 -4.39
C TRP A 303 13.36 -5.37 -3.03
N GLY A 304 12.77 -4.75 -2.01
CA GLY A 304 13.37 -4.67 -0.67
C GLY A 304 13.70 -6.04 -0.08
N PHE A 305 12.72 -6.93 -0.01
CA PHE A 305 12.89 -8.27 0.54
C PHE A 305 13.90 -9.12 -0.26
N PRO A 306 13.81 -9.23 -1.60
CA PRO A 306 14.82 -9.94 -2.38
C PRO A 306 16.25 -9.42 -2.16
N MET A 307 16.43 -8.11 -2.06
CA MET A 307 17.75 -7.54 -1.80
C MET A 307 18.25 -7.82 -0.37
N GLN A 308 17.35 -7.89 0.62
CA GLN A 308 17.72 -8.36 1.96
C GLN A 308 18.20 -9.82 1.95
N GLN A 309 17.58 -10.67 1.15
CA GLN A 309 18.03 -12.05 0.95
C GLN A 309 19.41 -12.12 0.31
N VAL A 310 19.64 -11.33 -0.75
CA VAL A 310 20.95 -11.23 -1.42
C VAL A 310 22.03 -10.78 -0.43
N VAL A 311 21.76 -9.75 0.36
CA VAL A 311 22.72 -9.25 1.38
C VAL A 311 22.96 -10.31 2.46
N ALA A 312 21.93 -10.99 2.94
CA ALA A 312 22.07 -12.04 3.95
C ALA A 312 22.86 -13.26 3.43
N TYR A 313 22.74 -13.58 2.15
CA TYR A 313 23.49 -14.64 1.48
C TYR A 313 24.99 -14.31 1.42
N HIS A 314 25.34 -13.10 0.99
CA HIS A 314 26.75 -12.69 0.81
C HIS A 314 27.44 -12.28 2.13
N VAL A 315 26.69 -11.68 3.05
CA VAL A 315 27.25 -11.15 4.31
C VAL A 315 26.35 -11.57 5.51
N PRO A 316 26.34 -12.87 5.86
CA PRO A 316 25.48 -13.39 6.93
C PRO A 316 25.81 -12.82 8.32
N SER A 317 26.97 -12.17 8.46
CA SER A 317 27.40 -11.51 9.69
C SER A 317 26.76 -10.14 9.93
N PHE A 318 26.05 -9.57 8.93
CA PHE A 318 25.39 -8.30 9.11
C PHE A 318 24.24 -8.40 10.12
N GLY A 319 24.17 -7.44 11.03
CA GLY A 319 23.01 -7.24 11.88
C GLY A 319 21.81 -6.68 11.09
N PRO A 320 20.61 -6.64 11.71
CA PRO A 320 19.38 -6.23 11.07
C PRO A 320 19.46 -4.89 10.35
N PHE A 321 20.05 -3.89 11.02
CA PHE A 321 20.17 -2.54 10.48
C PHE A 321 21.11 -2.45 9.27
N ARG A 322 22.29 -3.10 9.34
CA ARG A 322 23.24 -3.11 8.21
C ARG A 322 22.67 -3.85 7.01
N ASN A 323 22.02 -4.99 7.24
CA ASN A 323 21.33 -5.71 6.17
C ASN A 323 20.26 -4.81 5.53
N ALA A 324 19.39 -4.20 6.33
CA ALA A 324 18.33 -3.33 5.84
C ALA A 324 18.88 -2.13 5.06
N LEU A 325 19.94 -1.49 5.54
CA LEU A 325 20.53 -0.29 4.90
C LEU A 325 21.13 -0.61 3.52
N VAL A 326 21.92 -1.68 3.43
CA VAL A 326 22.55 -2.09 2.16
C VAL A 326 21.47 -2.59 1.18
N ALA A 327 20.54 -3.40 1.65
CA ALA A 327 19.41 -3.87 0.84
C ALA A 327 18.51 -2.71 0.34
N TRP A 328 18.31 -1.70 1.19
CA TRP A 328 17.57 -0.50 0.81
C TRP A 328 18.26 0.25 -0.33
N ALA A 329 19.58 0.43 -0.26
CA ALA A 329 20.33 1.11 -1.32
C ALA A 329 20.25 0.35 -2.65
N LEU A 330 20.41 -0.99 -2.62
CA LEU A 330 20.29 -1.84 -3.80
C LEU A 330 18.86 -1.82 -4.38
N ALA A 331 17.86 -1.97 -3.51
CA ALA A 331 16.46 -1.94 -3.92
C ALA A 331 16.05 -0.57 -4.47
N LEU A 332 16.57 0.54 -3.91
CA LEU A 332 16.31 1.89 -4.41
C LEU A 332 16.89 2.08 -5.82
N ALA A 333 18.10 1.59 -6.08
CA ALA A 333 18.68 1.65 -7.43
C ALA A 333 17.81 0.92 -8.45
N ILE A 334 17.31 -0.29 -8.10
CA ILE A 334 16.38 -1.05 -8.94
C ILE A 334 15.04 -0.31 -9.08
N ALA A 335 14.52 0.29 -8.00
CA ALA A 335 13.27 1.03 -8.01
C ALA A 335 13.33 2.27 -8.92
N ILE A 336 14.45 3.01 -8.90
CA ILE A 336 14.69 4.14 -9.81
C ILE A 336 14.69 3.66 -11.25
N PHE A 337 15.42 2.59 -11.55
CA PHE A 337 15.42 1.99 -12.90
C PHE A 337 14.01 1.55 -13.31
N SER A 338 13.31 0.78 -12.46
CA SER A 338 11.94 0.32 -12.72
C SER A 338 10.99 1.47 -13.00
N TRP A 339 11.06 2.54 -12.20
CA TRP A 339 10.23 3.73 -12.41
C TRP A 339 10.44 4.35 -13.79
N HIS A 340 11.68 4.58 -14.18
CA HIS A 340 11.99 5.28 -15.43
C HIS A 340 11.80 4.39 -16.67
N ALA A 341 12.15 3.11 -16.57
CA ALA A 341 12.10 2.17 -17.69
C ALA A 341 10.72 1.52 -17.87
N VAL A 342 9.96 1.30 -16.79
CA VAL A 342 8.72 0.52 -16.84
C VAL A 342 7.53 1.33 -16.38
N GLU A 343 7.50 1.79 -15.13
CA GLU A 343 6.29 2.33 -14.52
C GLU A 343 5.87 3.66 -15.16
N LYS A 344 6.76 4.64 -15.21
CA LYS A 344 6.47 5.99 -15.76
C LYS A 344 6.05 5.95 -17.23
N PRO A 345 6.69 5.19 -18.14
CA PRO A 345 6.21 5.04 -19.52
C PRO A 345 4.82 4.43 -19.61
N LEU A 346 4.57 3.35 -18.86
CA LEU A 346 3.27 2.66 -18.88
C LEU A 346 2.15 3.50 -18.30
N LEU A 347 2.41 4.33 -17.29
CA LEU A 347 1.41 5.24 -16.73
C LEU A 347 0.88 6.26 -17.75
N LYS A 348 1.58 6.54 -18.85
CA LYS A 348 1.05 7.36 -19.95
C LYS A 348 -0.12 6.68 -20.67
N LEU A 349 -0.19 5.35 -20.60
CA LEU A 349 -1.23 4.55 -21.24
C LEU A 349 -2.55 4.49 -20.46
N LYS A 350 -2.58 5.06 -19.23
CA LYS A 350 -3.76 5.02 -18.34
C LYS A 350 -5.04 5.64 -18.93
N GLN A 351 -4.92 6.46 -19.99
CA GLN A 351 -6.06 7.12 -20.65
C GLN A 351 -6.52 6.41 -21.94
N ILE A 352 -5.95 5.25 -22.28
CA ILE A 352 -6.32 4.53 -23.52
C ILE A 352 -7.81 4.21 -23.57
N PRO A 353 -8.45 3.60 -22.54
CA PRO A 353 -9.86 3.25 -22.65
C PRO A 353 -10.75 4.48 -22.88
N SER A 354 -10.54 5.57 -22.15
CA SER A 354 -11.34 6.80 -22.33
C SER A 354 -11.18 7.41 -23.73
N ARG A 355 -9.98 7.36 -24.32
CA ARG A 355 -9.75 7.82 -25.70
C ARG A 355 -10.46 6.94 -26.73
N VAL A 356 -10.45 5.62 -26.53
CA VAL A 356 -11.17 4.67 -27.40
C VAL A 356 -12.67 4.91 -27.33
N HIS A 357 -13.23 5.05 -26.13
CA HIS A 357 -14.66 5.35 -25.95
C HIS A 357 -15.07 6.69 -26.60
N ALA A 358 -14.23 7.72 -26.46
CA ALA A 358 -14.50 9.00 -27.10
C ALA A 358 -14.55 8.89 -28.64
N LYS A 359 -13.59 8.16 -29.23
CA LYS A 359 -13.58 7.91 -30.69
C LYS A 359 -14.78 7.10 -31.16
N LEU A 360 -15.17 6.04 -30.42
CA LEU A 360 -16.33 5.24 -30.76
C LEU A 360 -17.64 6.05 -30.71
N ARG A 361 -17.81 6.92 -29.73
CA ARG A 361 -18.98 7.82 -29.65
C ARG A 361 -19.07 8.77 -30.86
N LEU A 362 -17.94 9.34 -31.26
CA LEU A 362 -17.90 10.23 -32.44
C LEU A 362 -18.23 9.46 -33.71
N PHE A 363 -17.75 8.23 -33.86
CA PHE A 363 -18.04 7.38 -35.02
C PHE A 363 -19.52 7.01 -35.10
N VAL A 364 -20.15 6.66 -33.99
CA VAL A 364 -21.60 6.36 -33.93
C VAL A 364 -22.42 7.61 -34.28
N GLN A 365 -22.09 8.78 -33.73
CA GLN A 365 -22.77 10.04 -34.05
C GLN A 365 -22.67 10.43 -35.52
N GLN A 366 -21.55 10.12 -36.19
CA GLN A 366 -21.37 10.34 -37.62
C GLN A 366 -22.11 9.32 -38.50
N ALA A 367 -22.39 8.12 -37.97
CA ALA A 367 -23.13 7.08 -38.69
C ALA A 367 -24.67 7.31 -38.60
N ASP A 368 -25.13 8.07 -37.59
CA ASP A 368 -26.56 8.40 -37.36
C ASP A 368 -26.93 9.77 -38.02
N SER A 369 -25.96 10.49 -38.58
CA SER A 369 -26.15 11.75 -39.30
C SER A 369 -26.09 11.54 -40.83
#